data_e9820c76447c855bc5c469f154456783
#
_entry.id   e9820c76447c855bc5c469f154456783
#
_cell.length_a   1.000
_cell.length_b   1.000
_cell.length_c   1.000
_cell.angle_alpha   90.00
_cell.angle_beta   90.00
_cell.angle_gamma   90.00
#
_symmetry.space_group_name_H-M   'P 1'
#
loop_
_entity.id
_entity.type
_entity.pdbx_description
1 polymer ?
#
loop_
_entity_poly.entity_id
_entity_poly.type
_entity_poly.pdbx_seq_one_letter_code
_entity_poly.pdbx_strand_id
1 'polypeptide(L)'
;VGYAGFSAHPWSITNSYATGAVNVGSLGQAGGLVGSSADSSPLTISRSFATGSVTGADGATNLGGRVGRAPAAQISGSYATGNVLAGASSSSIGGLVGSTDGDTVISTSYSTGSVTSGPNSQLIGGIAGYNLGQIVNSYSTGSVSAGPNSICVGGLTGQNQSVIANVYALGAVSAGTGSGYVGGLVGLHDAGLGSITNGYWNKESNPSLNQYEGGTSAGGLTLAQLRNASNFTGFNFTTTPGQDGNNWVIVDA
;
A
#
# COMPACT_ATOMS: atom_id res chain seq x y z
N VAL A 1 -8.09 9.40 -14.54
CA VAL A 1 -7.31 10.61 -14.85
C VAL A 1 -5.86 10.22 -15.04
N GLY A 2 -5.26 10.50 -16.21
CA GLY A 2 -3.86 10.17 -16.47
C GLY A 2 -2.91 10.98 -15.62
N TYR A 3 -3.00 12.29 -15.67
CA TYR A 3 -2.20 13.22 -14.86
C TYR A 3 -3.10 14.28 -14.23
N ALA A 4 -2.97 14.49 -12.93
CA ALA A 4 -3.73 15.49 -12.20
C ALA A 4 -2.81 16.65 -11.75
N GLY A 5 -3.07 17.86 -12.27
CA GLY A 5 -2.47 19.09 -11.81
C GLY A 5 -1.33 19.65 -12.68
N PHE A 6 -1.61 20.76 -13.34
CA PHE A 6 -0.62 21.60 -14.03
C PHE A 6 -0.50 23.02 -13.43
N SER A 7 -1.21 23.30 -12.34
CA SER A 7 -1.23 24.61 -11.71
C SER A 7 -1.06 24.49 -10.20
N ALA A 8 -0.61 25.53 -9.56
CA ALA A 8 -0.45 25.61 -8.10
C ALA A 8 -1.78 25.58 -7.31
N HIS A 9 -2.89 25.22 -7.93
CA HIS A 9 -4.19 25.15 -7.28
C HIS A 9 -4.45 23.73 -6.77
N PRO A 10 -5.04 23.57 -5.58
CA PRO A 10 -5.38 22.26 -5.04
C PRO A 10 -6.46 21.57 -5.88
N TRP A 11 -6.31 20.26 -6.05
CA TRP A 11 -7.26 19.41 -6.76
C TRP A 11 -8.01 18.51 -5.77
N SER A 12 -9.26 18.22 -6.08
CA SER A 12 -10.08 17.33 -5.26
C SER A 12 -10.81 16.29 -6.13
N ILE A 13 -10.69 15.03 -5.73
CA ILE A 13 -11.46 13.90 -6.28
C ILE A 13 -12.21 13.27 -5.11
N THR A 14 -13.52 13.45 -5.07
CA THR A 14 -14.36 12.97 -3.97
C THR A 14 -15.51 12.14 -4.50
N ASN A 15 -15.93 11.13 -3.73
CA ASN A 15 -17.07 10.26 -4.05
C ASN A 15 -17.01 9.71 -5.49
N SER A 16 -15.80 9.40 -5.98
CA SER A 16 -15.53 9.03 -7.36
C SER A 16 -15.05 7.60 -7.46
N TYR A 17 -15.30 6.95 -8.58
CA TYR A 17 -14.82 5.58 -8.77
C TYR A 17 -14.37 5.30 -10.21
N ALA A 18 -13.53 4.27 -10.33
CA ALA A 18 -13.08 3.70 -11.59
C ALA A 18 -13.17 2.17 -11.53
N THR A 19 -13.78 1.56 -12.54
CA THR A 19 -13.99 0.10 -12.62
C THR A 19 -13.27 -0.55 -13.81
N GLY A 20 -12.81 0.26 -14.75
CA GLY A 20 -12.12 -0.21 -15.95
C GLY A 20 -10.69 -0.64 -15.66
N ALA A 21 -10.22 -1.67 -16.37
CA ALA A 21 -8.82 -2.07 -16.33
C ALA A 21 -7.92 -1.01 -16.99
N VAL A 22 -6.72 -0.83 -16.44
CA VAL A 22 -5.70 0.09 -16.95
C VAL A 22 -4.47 -0.70 -17.34
N ASN A 23 -3.99 -0.52 -18.58
CA ASN A 23 -2.77 -1.14 -19.08
C ASN A 23 -1.79 -0.05 -19.51
N VAL A 24 -0.52 -0.17 -19.11
CA VAL A 24 0.54 0.75 -19.53
C VAL A 24 1.76 0.00 -20.07
N GLY A 25 2.44 0.64 -20.99
CA GLY A 25 3.68 0.13 -21.56
C GLY A 25 4.88 0.26 -20.62
N SER A 26 6.06 -0.04 -21.16
CA SER A 26 7.33 0.12 -20.44
C SER A 26 7.53 1.56 -19.96
N LEU A 27 8.12 1.71 -18.76
CA LEU A 27 8.31 3.00 -18.07
C LEU A 27 7.00 3.76 -17.78
N GLY A 28 5.85 3.16 -18.04
CA GLY A 28 4.55 3.76 -17.78
C GLY A 28 4.23 3.85 -16.29
N GLN A 29 3.50 4.91 -15.91
CA GLN A 29 2.93 5.10 -14.58
C GLN A 29 1.42 4.95 -14.64
N ALA A 30 0.82 4.22 -13.71
CA ALA A 30 -0.61 4.00 -13.73
C ALA A 30 -1.24 3.88 -12.34
N GLY A 31 -2.46 4.37 -12.26
CA GLY A 31 -3.40 4.07 -11.19
C GLY A 31 -4.79 3.89 -11.77
N GLY A 32 -5.60 3.05 -11.14
CA GLY A 32 -6.97 2.82 -11.59
C GLY A 32 -7.83 4.09 -11.64
N LEU A 33 -7.53 5.09 -10.79
CA LEU A 33 -8.23 6.38 -10.77
C LEU A 33 -7.34 7.53 -11.25
N VAL A 34 -6.08 7.58 -10.80
CA VAL A 34 -5.12 8.65 -11.13
C VAL A 34 -3.78 8.03 -11.49
N GLY A 35 -3.23 8.33 -12.66
CA GLY A 35 -1.90 7.88 -13.06
C GLY A 35 -0.81 8.56 -12.22
N SER A 36 -0.81 9.89 -12.19
CA SER A 36 0.12 10.69 -11.37
C SER A 36 -0.51 12.03 -10.99
N SER A 37 -0.10 12.60 -9.86
CA SER A 37 -0.36 14.00 -9.54
C SER A 37 0.91 14.84 -9.66
N ALA A 38 0.76 16.17 -9.74
CA ALA A 38 1.89 17.09 -9.84
C ALA A 38 2.51 17.37 -8.46
N ASP A 39 3.81 17.52 -8.40
CA ASP A 39 4.56 17.79 -7.15
C ASP A 39 4.17 19.13 -6.50
N SER A 40 3.72 20.11 -7.29
CA SER A 40 3.37 21.46 -6.83
C SER A 40 1.89 21.69 -6.55
N SER A 41 1.05 20.67 -6.72
CA SER A 41 -0.41 20.83 -6.62
C SER A 41 -0.99 19.81 -5.62
N PRO A 42 -1.34 20.22 -4.39
CA PRO A 42 -1.94 19.34 -3.42
C PRO A 42 -3.18 18.63 -3.98
N LEU A 43 -3.19 17.30 -3.89
CA LEU A 43 -4.31 16.47 -4.36
C LEU A 43 -5.05 15.88 -3.16
N THR A 44 -6.33 16.16 -3.04
CA THR A 44 -7.20 15.50 -2.07
C THR A 44 -8.02 14.43 -2.77
N ILE A 45 -7.91 13.18 -2.31
CA ILE A 45 -8.74 12.09 -2.77
C ILE A 45 -9.47 11.48 -1.58
N SER A 46 -10.79 11.59 -1.55
CA SER A 46 -11.58 11.08 -0.43
C SER A 46 -12.80 10.26 -0.89
N ARG A 47 -13.17 9.26 -0.09
CA ARG A 47 -14.35 8.40 -0.32
C ARG A 47 -14.47 7.92 -1.77
N SER A 48 -13.34 7.53 -2.34
CA SER A 48 -13.26 7.15 -3.75
C SER A 48 -12.57 5.79 -3.89
N PHE A 49 -12.83 5.07 -4.96
CA PHE A 49 -12.29 3.72 -5.11
C PHE A 49 -11.95 3.34 -6.56
N ALA A 50 -11.12 2.32 -6.70
CA ALA A 50 -10.84 1.67 -7.97
C ALA A 50 -10.96 0.15 -7.83
N THR A 51 -11.68 -0.49 -8.76
CA THR A 51 -11.88 -1.94 -8.75
C THR A 51 -11.30 -2.64 -9.99
N GLY A 52 -10.95 -1.87 -11.01
CA GLY A 52 -10.28 -2.39 -12.21
C GLY A 52 -8.84 -2.81 -11.92
N SER A 53 -8.35 -3.82 -12.63
CA SER A 53 -6.95 -4.21 -12.56
C SER A 53 -6.03 -3.16 -13.18
N VAL A 54 -4.79 -3.08 -12.68
CA VAL A 54 -3.73 -2.25 -13.25
C VAL A 54 -2.60 -3.16 -13.71
N THR A 55 -2.24 -3.09 -15.00
CA THR A 55 -1.18 -3.91 -15.58
C THR A 55 -0.12 -3.02 -16.20
N GLY A 56 1.14 -3.20 -15.80
CA GLY A 56 2.31 -2.56 -16.41
C GLY A 56 3.18 -3.57 -17.14
N ALA A 57 3.71 -3.20 -18.28
CA ALA A 57 4.72 -3.98 -18.98
C ALA A 57 6.07 -3.98 -18.23
N ASP A 58 7.06 -4.67 -18.78
CA ASP A 58 8.43 -4.68 -18.22
C ASP A 58 8.98 -3.25 -18.07
N GLY A 59 9.63 -2.99 -16.94
CA GLY A 59 10.15 -1.68 -16.59
C GLY A 59 9.10 -0.63 -16.19
N ALA A 60 7.85 -1.03 -15.98
CA ALA A 60 6.83 -0.09 -15.52
C ALA A 60 7.17 0.48 -14.13
N THR A 61 6.80 1.72 -13.90
CA THR A 61 7.10 2.42 -12.65
C THR A 61 5.85 3.03 -12.04
N ASN A 62 5.82 3.14 -10.70
CA ASN A 62 4.72 3.78 -9.98
C ASN A 62 3.34 3.21 -10.39
N LEU A 63 3.16 1.91 -10.19
CA LEU A 63 1.88 1.25 -10.39
C LEU A 63 1.11 1.18 -9.08
N GLY A 64 -0.10 1.71 -9.06
CA GLY A 64 -1.00 1.64 -7.92
C GLY A 64 -2.39 1.19 -8.33
N GLY A 65 -3.04 0.35 -7.55
CA GLY A 65 -4.42 -0.04 -7.83
C GLY A 65 -5.36 1.15 -7.98
N ARG A 66 -5.02 2.28 -7.36
CA ARG A 66 -5.78 3.52 -7.44
C ARG A 66 -4.98 4.71 -7.94
N VAL A 67 -3.79 4.96 -7.37
CA VAL A 67 -2.92 6.09 -7.74
C VAL A 67 -1.53 5.57 -8.07
N GLY A 68 -1.00 5.90 -9.22
CA GLY A 68 0.37 5.52 -9.58
C GLY A 68 1.40 6.26 -8.74
N ARG A 69 1.50 7.57 -8.90
CA ARG A 69 2.37 8.43 -8.10
C ARG A 69 1.55 9.53 -7.42
N ALA A 70 1.72 9.69 -6.13
CA ALA A 70 0.94 10.60 -5.28
C ALA A 70 1.85 11.57 -4.50
N PRO A 71 2.48 12.57 -5.13
CA PRO A 71 3.14 13.63 -4.40
C PRO A 71 2.11 14.59 -3.78
N ALA A 72 2.42 15.09 -2.57
CA ALA A 72 1.61 16.07 -1.83
C ALA A 72 0.10 15.71 -1.76
N ALA A 73 -0.23 14.42 -1.61
CA ALA A 73 -1.61 13.96 -1.70
C ALA A 73 -2.21 13.64 -0.32
N GLN A 74 -3.46 14.00 -0.12
CA GLN A 74 -4.28 13.59 1.02
C GLN A 74 -5.28 12.52 0.56
N ILE A 75 -5.01 11.24 0.87
CA ILE A 75 -5.82 10.10 0.46
C ILE A 75 -6.55 9.55 1.69
N SER A 76 -7.87 9.67 1.75
CA SER A 76 -8.64 9.24 2.91
C SER A 76 -9.91 8.49 2.55
N GLY A 77 -10.34 7.56 3.42
CA GLY A 77 -11.58 6.80 3.27
C GLY A 77 -11.70 6.11 1.91
N SER A 78 -10.63 5.52 1.43
CA SER A 78 -10.47 5.20 0.02
C SER A 78 -9.86 3.82 -0.19
N TYR A 79 -10.19 3.13 -1.30
CA TYR A 79 -9.72 1.77 -1.48
C TYR A 79 -9.46 1.36 -2.93
N ALA A 80 -8.70 0.27 -3.07
CA ALA A 80 -8.52 -0.44 -4.33
C ALA A 80 -8.76 -1.95 -4.12
N THR A 81 -9.52 -2.57 -5.02
CA THR A 81 -9.79 -4.01 -4.98
C THR A 81 -9.28 -4.75 -6.22
N GLY A 82 -8.93 -4.01 -7.25
CA GLY A 82 -8.33 -4.57 -8.47
C GLY A 82 -6.90 -5.07 -8.24
N ASN A 83 -6.51 -6.11 -8.95
CA ASN A 83 -5.15 -6.63 -8.90
C ASN A 83 -4.18 -5.68 -9.61
N VAL A 84 -2.95 -5.62 -9.09
CA VAL A 84 -1.83 -4.90 -9.73
C VAL A 84 -0.82 -5.92 -10.23
N LEU A 85 -0.57 -5.91 -11.53
CA LEU A 85 0.39 -6.79 -12.19
C LEU A 85 1.46 -5.97 -12.88
N ALA A 86 2.72 -6.19 -12.52
CA ALA A 86 3.88 -5.54 -13.12
C ALA A 86 4.76 -6.57 -13.85
N GLY A 87 5.30 -6.18 -14.99
CA GLY A 87 6.31 -6.97 -15.71
C GLY A 87 7.65 -7.01 -14.97
N ALA A 88 8.66 -7.59 -15.62
CA ALA A 88 10.01 -7.66 -15.10
C ALA A 88 10.65 -6.26 -14.92
N SER A 89 11.60 -6.14 -13.99
CA SER A 89 12.35 -4.90 -13.76
C SER A 89 11.49 -3.66 -13.45
N SER A 90 10.32 -3.89 -12.91
CA SER A 90 9.38 -2.82 -12.53
C SER A 90 9.67 -2.30 -11.13
N SER A 91 9.23 -1.07 -10.83
CA SER A 91 9.53 -0.42 -9.55
C SER A 91 8.34 0.36 -8.99
N SER A 92 8.26 0.44 -7.65
CA SER A 92 7.24 1.19 -6.92
C SER A 92 5.82 0.71 -7.24
N ILE A 93 5.54 -0.54 -6.83
CA ILE A 93 4.30 -1.25 -7.13
C ILE A 93 3.51 -1.39 -5.84
N GLY A 94 2.34 -0.79 -5.76
CA GLY A 94 1.47 -0.83 -4.59
C GLY A 94 0.03 -1.21 -4.91
N GLY A 95 -0.62 -1.90 -4.00
CA GLY A 95 -2.04 -2.27 -4.18
C GLY A 95 -2.98 -1.06 -4.16
N LEU A 96 -2.60 0.03 -3.49
CA LEU A 96 -3.35 1.29 -3.49
C LEU A 96 -2.59 2.39 -4.23
N VAL A 97 -1.33 2.64 -3.86
CA VAL A 97 -0.49 3.73 -4.38
C VAL A 97 0.88 3.17 -4.77
N GLY A 98 1.39 3.49 -5.96
CA GLY A 98 2.73 3.07 -6.38
C GLY A 98 3.81 3.73 -5.52
N SER A 99 3.86 5.06 -5.49
CA SER A 99 4.78 5.83 -4.65
C SER A 99 4.16 7.09 -4.07
N THR A 100 4.62 7.46 -2.87
CA THR A 100 4.28 8.71 -2.17
C THR A 100 5.51 9.59 -2.04
N ASP A 101 5.33 10.85 -1.65
CA ASP A 101 6.39 11.74 -1.16
C ASP A 101 6.16 12.16 0.29
N GLY A 102 7.03 13.04 0.82
CA GLY A 102 7.02 13.46 2.22
C GLY A 102 5.74 14.15 2.72
N ASP A 103 5.02 14.82 1.84
CA ASP A 103 3.80 15.57 2.17
C ASP A 103 2.53 14.72 1.96
N THR A 104 2.66 13.50 1.49
CA THR A 104 1.52 12.59 1.28
C THR A 104 1.05 11.98 2.58
N VAL A 105 -0.27 11.93 2.78
CA VAL A 105 -0.92 11.20 3.86
C VAL A 105 -1.94 10.21 3.28
N ILE A 106 -1.77 8.94 3.59
CA ILE A 106 -2.76 7.89 3.34
C ILE A 106 -3.41 7.54 4.68
N SER A 107 -4.70 7.75 4.80
CA SER A 107 -5.43 7.48 6.04
C SER A 107 -6.74 6.75 5.80
N THR A 108 -7.14 5.89 6.74
CA THR A 108 -8.42 5.19 6.74
C THR A 108 -8.72 4.54 5.37
N SER A 109 -7.69 3.94 4.77
CA SER A 109 -7.71 3.45 3.40
C SER A 109 -7.20 2.02 3.31
N TYR A 110 -7.59 1.29 2.26
CA TYR A 110 -7.18 -0.11 2.16
C TYR A 110 -7.02 -0.61 0.72
N SER A 111 -6.34 -1.75 0.60
CA SER A 111 -6.32 -2.54 -0.64
C SER A 111 -6.61 -4.02 -0.35
N THR A 112 -7.35 -4.67 -1.26
CA THR A 112 -7.65 -6.09 -1.18
C THR A 112 -7.19 -6.87 -2.41
N GLY A 113 -6.86 -6.18 -3.49
CA GLY A 113 -6.31 -6.79 -4.70
C GLY A 113 -4.91 -7.36 -4.48
N SER A 114 -4.58 -8.43 -5.17
CA SER A 114 -3.22 -8.97 -5.18
C SER A 114 -2.24 -8.06 -5.91
N VAL A 115 -1.00 -8.04 -5.45
CA VAL A 115 0.11 -7.34 -6.11
C VAL A 115 1.11 -8.38 -6.60
N THR A 116 1.38 -8.40 -7.90
CA THR A 116 2.33 -9.36 -8.50
C THR A 116 3.33 -8.63 -9.37
N SER A 117 4.61 -8.97 -9.26
CA SER A 117 5.65 -8.43 -10.14
C SER A 117 6.51 -9.53 -10.77
N GLY A 118 7.04 -9.22 -11.96
CA GLY A 118 8.04 -10.05 -12.61
C GLY A 118 9.39 -10.01 -11.91
N PRO A 119 10.40 -10.75 -12.41
CA PRO A 119 11.74 -10.79 -11.84
C PRO A 119 12.45 -9.44 -11.86
N ASN A 120 13.47 -9.27 -11.01
CA ASN A 120 14.29 -8.07 -10.88
C ASN A 120 13.49 -6.79 -10.55
N SER A 121 12.33 -6.93 -9.94
CA SER A 121 11.47 -5.80 -9.56
C SER A 121 11.80 -5.31 -8.15
N GLN A 122 11.39 -4.08 -7.84
CA GLN A 122 11.72 -3.48 -6.54
C GLN A 122 10.57 -2.64 -5.99
N LEU A 123 10.56 -2.49 -4.66
CA LEU A 123 9.60 -1.65 -3.94
C LEU A 123 8.16 -2.12 -4.17
N ILE A 124 7.84 -3.33 -3.67
CA ILE A 124 6.55 -3.98 -3.89
C ILE A 124 5.79 -4.07 -2.56
N GLY A 125 4.59 -3.51 -2.48
CA GLY A 125 3.79 -3.51 -1.25
C GLY A 125 2.29 -3.59 -1.46
N GLY A 126 1.57 -4.06 -0.45
CA GLY A 126 0.11 -4.19 -0.50
C GLY A 126 -0.63 -2.84 -0.50
N ILE A 127 -0.13 -1.83 0.19
CA ILE A 127 -0.65 -0.44 0.13
C ILE A 127 0.22 0.41 -0.78
N ALA A 128 1.51 0.53 -0.49
CA ALA A 128 2.42 1.37 -1.25
C ALA A 128 3.69 0.63 -1.64
N GLY A 129 4.19 0.83 -2.85
CA GLY A 129 5.50 0.33 -3.24
C GLY A 129 6.61 1.07 -2.50
N TYR A 130 6.62 2.38 -2.60
CA TYR A 130 7.56 3.27 -1.91
C TYR A 130 6.83 4.29 -1.06
N ASN A 131 7.10 4.32 0.23
CA ASN A 131 6.49 5.25 1.18
C ASN A 131 7.51 6.27 1.72
N LEU A 132 7.35 7.51 1.30
CA LEU A 132 8.04 8.69 1.85
C LEU A 132 7.08 9.55 2.69
N GLY A 133 5.76 9.28 2.63
CA GLY A 133 4.71 9.97 3.34
C GLY A 133 4.17 9.17 4.52
N GLN A 134 3.05 9.57 5.08
CA GLN A 134 2.43 8.89 6.22
C GLN A 134 1.40 7.87 5.75
N ILE A 135 1.40 6.68 6.39
CA ILE A 135 0.33 5.69 6.25
C ILE A 135 -0.25 5.41 7.64
N VAL A 136 -1.49 5.81 7.86
CA VAL A 136 -2.13 5.69 9.17
C VAL A 136 -3.53 5.07 9.06
N ASN A 137 -3.93 4.28 10.06
CA ASN A 137 -5.25 3.66 10.14
C ASN A 137 -5.65 2.96 8.83
N SER A 138 -4.74 2.20 8.25
CA SER A 138 -4.89 1.63 6.89
C SER A 138 -4.44 0.17 6.86
N TYR A 139 -4.91 -0.59 5.87
CA TYR A 139 -4.57 -2.01 5.81
C TYR A 139 -4.54 -2.60 4.40
N SER A 140 -3.87 -3.75 4.27
CA SER A 140 -3.89 -4.57 3.06
C SER A 140 -4.29 -6.01 3.39
N THR A 141 -5.08 -6.63 2.52
CA THR A 141 -5.45 -8.05 2.66
C THR A 141 -5.06 -8.89 1.43
N GLY A 142 -4.73 -8.25 0.31
CA GLY A 142 -4.25 -8.91 -0.89
C GLY A 142 -2.86 -9.53 -0.70
N SER A 143 -2.60 -10.63 -1.37
CA SER A 143 -1.26 -11.23 -1.41
C SER A 143 -0.28 -10.35 -2.19
N VAL A 144 1.00 -10.40 -1.79
CA VAL A 144 2.11 -9.74 -2.49
C VAL A 144 3.08 -10.80 -2.97
N SER A 145 3.30 -10.87 -4.28
CA SER A 145 4.18 -11.87 -4.89
C SER A 145 5.18 -11.20 -5.84
N ALA A 146 6.47 -11.42 -5.63
CA ALA A 146 7.53 -10.88 -6.47
C ALA A 146 8.32 -12.01 -7.15
N GLY A 147 8.72 -11.80 -8.40
CA GLY A 147 9.58 -12.71 -9.13
C GLY A 147 11.00 -12.80 -8.53
N PRO A 148 11.87 -13.68 -9.07
CA PRO A 148 13.25 -13.83 -8.61
C PRO A 148 14.05 -12.52 -8.66
N ASN A 149 15.06 -12.41 -7.77
CA ASN A 149 15.96 -11.26 -7.65
C ASN A 149 15.25 -9.91 -7.41
N SER A 150 14.08 -9.95 -6.79
CA SER A 150 13.34 -8.75 -6.42
C SER A 150 13.79 -8.24 -5.04
N ILE A 151 13.63 -6.96 -4.79
CA ILE A 151 14.04 -6.35 -3.51
C ILE A 151 12.95 -5.47 -2.93
N CYS A 152 12.92 -5.37 -1.59
CA CYS A 152 11.96 -4.57 -0.84
C CYS A 152 10.52 -5.01 -1.10
N VAL A 153 10.16 -6.20 -0.62
CA VAL A 153 8.83 -6.81 -0.77
C VAL A 153 8.15 -6.87 0.59
N GLY A 154 7.01 -6.22 0.76
CA GLY A 154 6.31 -6.18 2.03
C GLY A 154 4.79 -6.28 1.90
N GLY A 155 4.13 -6.84 2.91
CA GLY A 155 2.67 -7.01 2.91
C GLY A 155 1.90 -5.69 2.90
N LEU A 156 2.47 -4.62 3.48
CA LEU A 156 1.90 -3.28 3.46
C LEU A 156 2.70 -2.35 2.53
N THR A 157 4.02 -2.24 2.75
CA THR A 157 4.90 -1.39 1.94
C THR A 157 6.16 -2.12 1.53
N GLY A 158 6.64 -1.87 0.31
CA GLY A 158 7.95 -2.37 -0.14
C GLY A 158 9.08 -1.72 0.65
N GLN A 159 9.17 -0.41 0.62
CA GLN A 159 10.11 0.37 1.43
C GLN A 159 9.40 1.50 2.18
N ASN A 160 9.82 1.74 3.43
CA ASN A 160 9.32 2.82 4.26
C ASN A 160 10.45 3.72 4.76
N GLN A 161 10.31 5.03 4.52
CA GLN A 161 11.18 6.09 5.03
C GLN A 161 10.40 7.19 5.78
N SER A 162 9.19 6.87 6.27
CA SER A 162 8.36 7.84 6.98
C SER A 162 7.50 7.14 8.03
N VAL A 163 6.40 7.75 8.43
CA VAL A 163 5.54 7.27 9.52
C VAL A 163 4.55 6.23 9.03
N ILE A 164 4.51 5.10 9.71
CA ILE A 164 3.45 4.09 9.60
C ILE A 164 2.84 3.90 10.99
N ALA A 165 1.52 4.06 11.13
CA ALA A 165 0.84 3.90 12.42
C ALA A 165 -0.54 3.26 12.30
N ASN A 166 -0.85 2.35 13.23
CA ASN A 166 -2.13 1.65 13.34
C ASN A 166 -2.50 0.97 12.00
N VAL A 167 -1.70 0.02 11.58
CA VAL A 167 -1.82 -0.66 10.29
C VAL A 167 -1.74 -2.17 10.42
N TYR A 168 -2.30 -2.88 9.43
CA TYR A 168 -2.06 -4.32 9.33
C TYR A 168 -1.99 -4.83 7.88
N ALA A 169 -1.33 -5.99 7.72
CA ALA A 169 -1.25 -6.73 6.47
C ALA A 169 -1.65 -8.19 6.70
N LEU A 170 -2.64 -8.71 5.98
CA LEU A 170 -3.14 -10.09 6.15
C LEU A 170 -2.68 -11.02 5.03
N GLY A 171 -2.39 -10.50 3.85
CA GLY A 171 -2.03 -11.29 2.69
C GLY A 171 -0.71 -12.03 2.84
N ALA A 172 -0.58 -13.15 2.14
CA ALA A 172 0.69 -13.85 2.01
C ALA A 172 1.70 -13.01 1.23
N VAL A 173 2.95 -12.98 1.70
CA VAL A 173 4.07 -12.34 1.03
C VAL A 173 5.02 -13.41 0.52
N SER A 174 5.37 -13.37 -0.74
CA SER A 174 6.33 -14.29 -1.35
C SER A 174 7.25 -13.57 -2.32
N ALA A 175 8.49 -14.04 -2.40
CA ALA A 175 9.45 -13.55 -3.37
C ALA A 175 10.28 -14.71 -3.91
N GLY A 176 10.63 -14.66 -5.20
CA GLY A 176 11.44 -15.70 -5.84
C GLY A 176 12.87 -15.75 -5.30
N THR A 177 13.62 -16.75 -5.73
CA THR A 177 15.02 -16.96 -5.32
C THR A 177 15.90 -15.74 -5.62
N GLY A 178 16.86 -15.46 -4.75
CA GLY A 178 17.76 -14.31 -4.89
C GLY A 178 17.16 -12.97 -4.47
N SER A 179 15.91 -12.94 -3.99
CA SER A 179 15.27 -11.73 -3.52
C SER A 179 15.74 -11.32 -2.12
N GLY A 180 15.77 -10.03 -1.86
CA GLY A 180 16.20 -9.46 -0.57
C GLY A 180 15.15 -8.52 0.04
N TYR A 181 15.27 -8.29 1.35
CA TYR A 181 14.38 -7.40 2.11
C TYR A 181 12.91 -7.78 1.97
N VAL A 182 12.57 -9.00 2.39
CA VAL A 182 11.20 -9.52 2.35
C VAL A 182 10.63 -9.54 3.76
N GLY A 183 9.56 -8.80 3.99
CA GLY A 183 8.93 -8.66 5.30
C GLY A 183 7.42 -8.88 5.30
N GLY A 184 6.88 -9.41 6.39
CA GLY A 184 5.44 -9.64 6.53
C GLY A 184 4.60 -8.34 6.51
N LEU A 185 5.18 -7.24 7.00
CA LEU A 185 4.56 -5.91 6.97
C LEU A 185 5.29 -4.98 5.99
N VAL A 186 6.59 -4.80 6.15
CA VAL A 186 7.42 -3.89 5.35
C VAL A 186 8.64 -4.64 4.86
N GLY A 187 9.01 -4.48 3.59
CA GLY A 187 10.23 -5.09 3.04
C GLY A 187 11.48 -4.48 3.68
N LEU A 188 11.70 -3.20 3.47
CA LEU A 188 12.81 -2.44 4.05
C LEU A 188 12.29 -1.22 4.81
N HIS A 189 12.68 -1.06 6.06
CA HIS A 189 12.40 0.13 6.86
C HIS A 189 13.69 0.89 7.18
N ASP A 190 13.73 2.16 6.80
CA ASP A 190 14.80 3.07 7.20
C ASP A 190 14.45 3.74 8.52
N ALA A 191 14.92 3.15 9.61
CA ALA A 191 14.63 3.62 10.97
C ALA A 191 15.25 5.01 11.28
N GLY A 192 16.19 5.47 10.49
CA GLY A 192 16.76 6.82 10.60
C GLY A 192 15.86 7.92 10.03
N LEU A 193 14.94 7.56 9.14
CA LEU A 193 14.04 8.47 8.44
C LEU A 193 12.57 8.30 8.81
N GLY A 194 12.18 7.15 9.36
CA GLY A 194 10.78 6.83 9.63
C GLY A 194 10.53 6.10 10.94
N SER A 195 9.26 5.84 11.20
CA SER A 195 8.82 5.06 12.36
C SER A 195 7.67 4.13 12.00
N ILE A 196 7.58 3.00 12.72
CA ILE A 196 6.44 2.10 12.65
C ILE A 196 5.88 1.94 14.06
N THR A 197 4.60 2.27 14.25
CA THR A 197 3.90 2.15 15.53
C THR A 197 2.61 1.36 15.31
N ASN A 198 2.36 0.35 16.17
CA ASN A 198 1.16 -0.48 16.10
C ASN A 198 0.93 -1.08 14.70
N GLY A 199 1.96 -1.70 14.15
CA GLY A 199 1.92 -2.40 12.86
C GLY A 199 1.80 -3.91 13.07
N TYR A 200 0.90 -4.57 12.34
CA TYR A 200 0.65 -6.00 12.51
C TYR A 200 0.61 -6.73 11.16
N TRP A 201 1.00 -8.02 11.15
CA TRP A 201 0.85 -8.86 9.97
C TRP A 201 0.42 -10.29 10.36
N ASN A 202 -0.17 -10.99 9.41
CA ASN A 202 -0.54 -12.39 9.59
C ASN A 202 0.70 -13.29 9.52
N LYS A 203 1.18 -13.77 10.67
CA LYS A 203 2.35 -14.66 10.72
C LYS A 203 2.06 -16.09 10.26
N GLU A 204 0.80 -16.51 10.22
CA GLU A 204 0.45 -17.85 9.73
C GLU A 204 0.59 -17.96 8.21
N SER A 205 0.27 -16.88 7.49
CA SER A 205 0.53 -16.80 6.05
C SER A 205 2.01 -16.53 5.74
N ASN A 206 2.79 -16.08 6.72
CA ASN A 206 4.17 -15.64 6.55
C ASN A 206 5.08 -16.14 7.70
N PRO A 207 5.14 -17.46 7.94
CA PRO A 207 5.77 -18.01 9.16
C PRO A 207 7.28 -17.78 9.23
N SER A 208 7.94 -17.60 8.09
CA SER A 208 9.40 -17.41 8.01
C SER A 208 9.80 -15.94 7.89
N LEU A 209 8.85 -15.02 7.84
CA LEU A 209 9.14 -13.61 7.65
C LEU A 209 9.10 -12.84 8.97
N ASN A 210 10.00 -11.90 9.09
CA ASN A 210 9.96 -10.85 10.10
C ASN A 210 9.02 -9.72 9.65
N GLN A 211 8.74 -8.77 10.54
CA GLN A 211 7.96 -7.58 10.17
C GLN A 211 8.62 -6.78 9.05
N TYR A 212 9.93 -6.61 9.14
CA TYR A 212 10.81 -5.93 8.19
C TYR A 212 12.26 -6.21 8.57
N GLU A 213 13.17 -5.92 7.68
CA GLU A 213 14.60 -5.94 8.01
C GLU A 213 14.98 -4.61 8.68
N GLY A 214 15.35 -4.66 9.97
CA GLY A 214 15.88 -3.51 10.70
C GLY A 214 15.10 -2.98 11.91
N GLY A 215 14.09 -3.66 12.48
CA GLY A 215 13.41 -3.11 13.66
C GLY A 215 12.43 -3.99 14.45
N THR A 216 11.87 -3.44 15.52
CA THR A 216 11.19 -4.18 16.59
C THR A 216 9.76 -3.71 16.92
N SER A 217 9.17 -2.77 16.18
CA SER A 217 7.93 -2.08 16.58
C SER A 217 6.65 -2.58 15.91
N ALA A 218 6.67 -3.77 15.29
CA ALA A 218 5.50 -4.40 14.71
C ALA A 218 5.39 -5.85 15.17
N GLY A 219 4.19 -6.43 15.16
CA GLY A 219 3.89 -7.74 15.69
C GLY A 219 3.27 -8.72 14.68
N GLY A 220 3.88 -9.90 14.51
CA GLY A 220 3.24 -11.01 13.81
C GLY A 220 2.16 -11.63 14.69
N LEU A 221 0.92 -11.63 14.24
CA LEU A 221 -0.22 -12.21 14.93
C LEU A 221 -0.76 -13.42 14.19
N THR A 222 -1.28 -14.41 14.93
CA THR A 222 -2.06 -15.51 14.35
C THR A 222 -3.43 -14.99 13.90
N LEU A 223 -4.14 -15.74 13.05
CA LEU A 223 -5.50 -15.38 12.68
C LEU A 223 -6.43 -15.29 13.90
N ALA A 224 -6.28 -16.17 14.89
CA ALA A 224 -7.03 -16.09 16.13
C ALA A 224 -6.74 -14.80 16.93
N GLN A 225 -5.47 -14.36 16.96
CA GLN A 225 -5.10 -13.10 17.59
C GLN A 225 -5.61 -11.87 16.81
N LEU A 226 -5.61 -11.94 15.48
CA LEU A 226 -6.10 -10.86 14.60
C LEU A 226 -7.61 -10.64 14.71
N ARG A 227 -8.36 -11.61 15.25
CA ARG A 227 -9.80 -11.49 15.54
C ARG A 227 -10.10 -10.91 16.93
N ASN A 228 -9.11 -10.63 17.75
CA ASN A 228 -9.30 -10.11 19.10
C ASN A 228 -8.77 -8.68 19.20
N ALA A 229 -9.68 -7.73 19.42
CA ALA A 229 -9.38 -6.30 19.55
C ALA A 229 -8.31 -5.99 20.59
N SER A 230 -8.22 -6.78 21.68
CA SER A 230 -7.22 -6.55 22.74
C SER A 230 -5.77 -6.74 22.29
N ASN A 231 -5.53 -7.37 21.15
CA ASN A 231 -4.19 -7.54 20.59
C ASN A 231 -3.71 -6.34 19.74
N PHE A 232 -4.59 -5.35 19.52
CA PHE A 232 -4.28 -4.18 18.72
C PHE A 232 -4.13 -2.94 19.58
N THR A 233 -2.93 -2.68 20.05
CA THR A 233 -2.63 -1.44 20.78
C THR A 233 -2.83 -0.23 19.87
N GLY A 234 -3.44 0.83 20.36
CA GLY A 234 -3.63 2.09 19.63
C GLY A 234 -4.75 2.09 18.58
N PHE A 235 -5.45 0.98 18.41
CA PHE A 235 -6.61 0.92 17.52
C PHE A 235 -7.89 1.28 18.28
N ASN A 236 -8.69 2.17 17.71
CA ASN A 236 -10.01 2.52 18.21
C ASN A 236 -11.07 1.61 17.58
N PHE A 237 -11.48 0.58 18.28
CA PHE A 237 -12.53 -0.32 17.82
C PHE A 237 -13.92 0.16 18.23
N THR A 238 -14.89 -0.08 17.35
CA THR A 238 -16.32 0.14 17.60
C THR A 238 -17.11 -1.09 17.21
N THR A 239 -18.26 -1.29 17.85
CA THR A 239 -19.26 -2.27 17.44
C THR A 239 -20.25 -1.72 16.42
N THR A 240 -20.21 -0.40 16.16
CA THR A 240 -21.13 0.28 15.23
C THR A 240 -20.30 0.86 14.08
N PRO A 241 -20.32 0.23 12.89
CA PRO A 241 -19.61 0.74 11.72
C PRO A 241 -20.08 2.14 11.32
N GLY A 242 -19.14 3.00 10.93
CA GLY A 242 -19.42 4.32 10.39
C GLY A 242 -19.65 5.43 11.42
N GLN A 243 -19.39 5.18 12.72
CA GLN A 243 -19.36 6.25 13.72
C GLN A 243 -18.07 7.07 13.59
N ASP A 244 -18.23 8.38 13.64
CA ASP A 244 -17.11 9.33 13.60
C ASP A 244 -16.12 9.09 14.76
N GLY A 245 -14.84 9.08 14.43
CA GLY A 245 -13.75 8.90 15.40
C GLY A 245 -13.35 7.45 15.71
N ASN A 246 -14.12 6.44 15.28
CA ASN A 246 -13.79 5.04 15.40
C ASN A 246 -13.52 4.44 14.01
N ASN A 247 -12.29 4.06 13.78
CA ASN A 247 -11.83 3.65 12.44
C ASN A 247 -11.86 2.14 12.21
N TRP A 248 -12.12 1.34 13.26
CA TRP A 248 -11.93 -0.11 13.21
C TRP A 248 -13.15 -0.86 13.71
N VAL A 249 -13.49 -1.92 13.00
CA VAL A 249 -14.50 -2.90 13.41
C VAL A 249 -13.87 -4.29 13.30
N ILE A 250 -13.96 -5.08 14.36
CA ILE A 250 -13.74 -6.52 14.26
C ILE A 250 -15.10 -7.16 14.01
N VAL A 251 -15.23 -7.82 12.89
CA VAL A 251 -16.39 -8.65 12.58
C VAL A 251 -16.01 -10.07 12.92
N ASP A 252 -16.69 -10.63 13.93
CA ASP A 252 -16.57 -12.05 14.24
C ASP A 252 -17.12 -12.85 13.05
N ALA A 253 -16.28 -13.71 12.46
CA ALA A 253 -16.65 -14.59 11.37
C ALA A 253 -16.92 -15.99 11.88
#